data_20846d93164ba2c4b8c9c2aedf1136a6
#
_entry.id   20846d93164ba2c4b8c9c2aedf1136a6
#
_cell.length_a   1.000
_cell.length_b   1.000
_cell.length_c   1.000
_cell.angle_alpha   90.00
_cell.angle_beta   90.00
_cell.angle_gamma   90.00
#
_symmetry.space_group_name_H-M   'P 1'
#
loop_
_entity.id
_entity.type
_entity.pdbx_description
1 polymer ?
#
loop_
_entity_poly.entity_id
_entity_poly.type
_entity_poly.pdbx_seq_one_letter_code
_entity_poly.pdbx_strand_id
1 'polypeptide(L)'
;DGIIEEFLWKSDTNGITLNGVPPATGWYFTWSLCCRPALTNNNQQNYLLRALMFPFSINGVNQNTYPCFDNSPKFLAAPRVRTCNGYDYTYNNLASDQELDSLFFNWAVPAQTMTTSPLSFNSINFLGGYTFNNPIPGTVNFNNKAGQITVTGNNTQGSFATCMVVEAYRDCQKVAEIYRDIPMIFQNCPNYTN
;
A
#
# COMPACT_ATOMS: atom_id res chain seq x y z
N ASP A 1 -22.20 -9.95 -5.07
CA ASP A 1 -21.65 -9.60 -3.75
C ASP A 1 -20.48 -10.53 -3.46
N GLY A 2 -19.26 -9.98 -3.46
CA GLY A 2 -18.08 -10.77 -3.14
C GLY A 2 -17.92 -10.91 -1.63
N ILE A 3 -17.54 -12.11 -1.18
CA ILE A 3 -17.11 -12.37 0.19
C ILE A 3 -15.70 -11.79 0.34
N ILE A 4 -15.45 -11.06 1.42
CA ILE A 4 -14.11 -10.66 1.82
C ILE A 4 -13.71 -11.58 2.96
N GLU A 5 -12.59 -12.27 2.77
CA GLU A 5 -11.93 -13.03 3.82
C GLU A 5 -10.77 -12.20 4.34
N GLU A 6 -10.70 -12.06 5.65
CA GLU A 6 -9.60 -11.38 6.33
C GLU A 6 -8.77 -12.42 7.09
N PHE A 7 -7.48 -12.47 6.80
CA PHE A 7 -6.53 -13.33 7.48
C PHE A 7 -5.58 -12.47 8.31
N LEU A 8 -5.63 -12.65 9.62
CA LEU A 8 -4.71 -12.01 10.54
C LEU A 8 -3.55 -12.96 10.86
N TRP A 9 -2.37 -12.62 10.36
CA TRP A 9 -1.13 -13.32 10.65
C TRP A 9 -0.49 -12.71 11.89
N LYS A 10 -0.23 -13.54 12.89
CA LYS A 10 0.50 -13.16 14.11
C LYS A 10 1.71 -14.07 14.27
N SER A 11 2.79 -13.53 14.86
CA SER A 11 3.85 -14.40 15.40
C SER A 11 3.24 -15.36 16.44
N ASP A 12 3.90 -16.49 16.65
CA ASP A 12 3.53 -17.42 17.71
C ASP A 12 3.56 -16.75 19.10
N THR A 13 3.22 -17.50 20.13
CA THR A 13 3.14 -17.00 21.52
C THR A 13 4.47 -16.44 22.04
N ASN A 14 5.60 -16.80 21.44
CA ASN A 14 6.91 -16.30 21.82
C ASN A 14 7.26 -14.97 21.11
N GLY A 15 6.49 -14.59 20.08
CA GLY A 15 6.75 -13.39 19.30
C GLY A 15 8.08 -13.40 18.54
N ILE A 16 8.36 -12.32 17.84
CA ILE A 16 9.67 -12.06 17.23
C ILE A 16 10.35 -11.00 18.09
N THR A 17 11.47 -11.36 18.71
CA THR A 17 12.26 -10.39 19.47
C THR A 17 13.09 -9.55 18.51
N LEU A 18 12.84 -8.24 18.49
CA LEU A 18 13.67 -7.27 17.79
C LEU A 18 14.73 -6.75 18.75
N ASN A 19 15.99 -6.81 18.36
CA ASN A 19 17.10 -6.34 19.19
C ASN A 19 17.83 -5.17 18.52
N GLY A 20 18.14 -4.16 19.33
CA GLY A 20 18.89 -2.99 18.87
C GLY A 20 17.98 -1.91 18.27
N VAL A 21 18.51 -1.18 17.31
CA VAL A 21 17.88 -0.06 16.61
C VAL A 21 17.73 -0.39 15.14
N PRO A 22 16.63 -0.02 14.49
CA PRO A 22 16.54 -0.17 13.04
C PRO A 22 17.74 0.48 12.33
N PRO A 23 18.32 -0.14 11.31
CA PRO A 23 19.35 0.52 10.50
C PRO A 23 18.75 1.69 9.73
N ALA A 24 19.59 2.57 9.15
CA ALA A 24 19.13 3.71 8.36
C ALA A 24 18.25 3.30 7.16
N THR A 25 18.43 2.10 6.66
CA THR A 25 17.58 1.51 5.59
C THR A 25 16.26 0.93 6.11
N GLY A 26 16.06 0.91 7.42
CA GLY A 26 14.90 0.31 8.09
C GLY A 26 15.01 -1.20 8.28
N TRP A 27 14.21 -1.73 9.19
CA TRP A 27 13.86 -3.14 9.24
C TRP A 27 12.69 -3.41 8.29
N TYR A 28 12.77 -4.53 7.57
CA TYR A 28 11.77 -4.94 6.60
C TYR A 28 10.95 -6.10 7.15
N PHE A 29 9.65 -5.93 7.17
CA PHE A 29 8.66 -6.96 7.45
C PHE A 29 7.96 -7.29 6.14
N THR A 30 8.10 -8.51 5.65
CA THR A 30 7.58 -8.88 4.34
C THR A 30 6.64 -10.07 4.43
N TRP A 31 5.63 -10.05 3.57
CA TRP A 31 4.73 -11.17 3.36
C TRP A 31 4.57 -11.41 1.87
N SER A 32 4.70 -12.67 1.46
CA SER A 32 4.59 -13.04 0.05
C SER A 32 3.53 -14.11 -0.16
N LEU A 33 2.81 -13.99 -1.24
CA LEU A 33 1.79 -14.95 -1.67
C LEU A 33 1.86 -15.11 -3.19
N CYS A 34 1.74 -16.34 -3.65
CA CYS A 34 1.27 -16.61 -5.01
C CYS A 34 -0.26 -16.36 -4.99
N CYS A 35 -0.91 -15.97 -5.92
CA CYS A 35 -0.60 -15.50 -7.23
C CYS A 35 -1.50 -14.29 -7.43
N ARG A 36 -0.96 -13.14 -7.79
CA ARG A 36 -1.76 -12.00 -8.22
C ARG A 36 -2.59 -12.45 -9.43
N PRO A 37 -3.90 -12.19 -9.48
CA PRO A 37 -4.68 -12.49 -10.67
C PRO A 37 -4.14 -11.71 -11.89
N ALA A 38 -4.35 -12.23 -13.08
CA ALA A 38 -4.13 -11.45 -14.29
C ALA A 38 -5.13 -10.29 -14.31
N LEU A 39 -4.62 -9.07 -14.46
CA LEU A 39 -5.39 -7.84 -14.49
C LEU A 39 -5.16 -7.12 -15.83
N THR A 40 -5.92 -6.10 -16.11
CA THR A 40 -5.83 -5.36 -17.38
C THR A 40 -4.44 -4.74 -17.60
N ASN A 41 -3.80 -4.30 -16.53
CA ASN A 41 -2.50 -3.63 -16.57
C ASN A 41 -1.33 -4.50 -16.10
N ASN A 42 -1.52 -5.79 -15.82
CA ASN A 42 -0.42 -6.70 -15.52
C ASN A 42 -0.79 -8.17 -15.78
N ASN A 43 0.23 -9.00 -16.02
CA ASN A 43 0.10 -10.46 -16.04
C ASN A 43 -0.02 -11.03 -14.62
N GLN A 44 -0.40 -12.32 -14.54
CA GLN A 44 -0.37 -13.06 -13.29
C GLN A 44 1.05 -13.10 -12.73
N GLN A 45 1.23 -12.58 -11.52
CA GLN A 45 2.51 -12.47 -10.82
C GLN A 45 2.29 -12.63 -9.31
N ASN A 46 3.35 -12.71 -8.52
CA ASN A 46 3.23 -12.85 -7.08
C ASN A 46 2.90 -11.51 -6.40
N TYR A 47 2.39 -11.62 -5.16
CA TYR A 47 2.32 -10.51 -4.23
C TYR A 47 3.54 -10.52 -3.31
N LEU A 48 4.11 -9.36 -3.07
CA LEU A 48 5.03 -9.11 -1.97
C LEU A 48 4.60 -7.82 -1.26
N LEU A 49 3.96 -7.98 -0.12
CA LEU A 49 3.63 -6.86 0.75
C LEU A 49 4.80 -6.59 1.70
N ARG A 50 4.95 -5.33 2.10
CA ARG A 50 6.03 -4.93 2.98
C ARG A 50 5.61 -3.80 3.92
N ALA A 51 6.22 -3.82 5.09
CA ALA A 51 6.24 -2.71 6.02
C ALA A 51 7.69 -2.45 6.43
N LEU A 52 8.02 -1.22 6.73
CA LEU A 52 9.34 -0.80 7.14
C LEU A 52 9.24 -0.02 8.44
N MET A 53 10.22 -0.23 9.32
CA MET A 53 10.42 0.54 10.55
C MET A 53 11.79 1.18 10.48
N PHE A 54 11.85 2.51 10.59
CA PHE A 54 13.09 3.29 10.52
C PHE A 54 13.57 3.70 11.91
N PRO A 55 14.86 4.04 12.06
CA PRO A 55 15.36 4.62 13.29
C PRO A 55 14.73 6.00 13.53
N PHE A 56 14.48 6.33 14.78
CA PHE A 56 14.06 7.65 15.19
C PHE A 56 14.94 8.13 16.33
N SER A 57 15.42 9.36 16.28
CA SER A 57 16.29 9.90 17.33
C SER A 57 15.95 11.35 17.69
N ILE A 58 16.05 11.65 18.99
CA ILE A 58 15.94 12.99 19.55
C ILE A 58 17.28 13.34 20.17
N ASN A 59 17.88 14.47 19.76
CA ASN A 59 19.19 14.92 20.25
C ASN A 59 20.28 13.84 20.16
N GLY A 60 20.25 13.02 19.10
CA GLY A 60 21.21 11.93 18.91
C GLY A 60 20.97 10.68 19.73
N VAL A 61 19.89 10.63 20.51
CA VAL A 61 19.49 9.46 21.28
C VAL A 61 18.38 8.72 20.54
N ASN A 62 18.61 7.44 20.23
CA ASN A 62 17.62 6.60 19.57
C ASN A 62 16.40 6.39 20.50
N GLN A 63 15.22 6.62 19.93
CA GLN A 63 13.93 6.46 20.61
C GLN A 63 13.19 5.20 20.14
N ASN A 64 13.33 4.84 18.85
CA ASN A 64 12.71 3.64 18.28
C ASN A 64 13.57 2.40 18.59
N THR A 65 13.47 1.91 19.81
CA THR A 65 14.27 0.79 20.35
C THR A 65 13.46 0.07 21.42
N TYR A 66 13.84 -1.20 21.70
CA TYR A 66 13.17 -1.99 22.76
C TYR A 66 13.16 -1.25 24.12
N PRO A 67 12.03 -1.23 24.87
CA PRO A 67 10.73 -1.85 24.54
C PRO A 67 9.77 -0.93 23.78
N CYS A 68 10.19 0.26 23.38
CA CYS A 68 9.34 1.32 22.82
C CYS A 68 9.51 1.43 21.30
N PHE A 69 9.25 0.33 20.59
CA PHE A 69 9.22 0.37 19.13
C PHE A 69 7.99 1.12 18.61
N ASP A 70 8.19 1.75 17.46
CA ASP A 70 7.16 2.42 16.71
C ASP A 70 6.11 1.43 16.19
N ASN A 71 4.83 1.83 16.19
CA ASN A 71 3.78 1.06 15.54
C ASN A 71 3.60 1.55 14.11
N SER A 72 3.42 0.64 13.17
CA SER A 72 3.14 1.02 11.81
C SER A 72 1.74 1.63 11.67
N PRO A 73 1.53 2.58 10.76
CA PRO A 73 0.20 3.05 10.40
C PRO A 73 -0.72 1.89 10.00
N LYS A 74 -2.03 2.07 10.17
CA LYS A 74 -3.05 1.09 9.78
C LYS A 74 -4.00 1.69 8.77
N PHE A 75 -4.28 0.99 7.69
CA PHE A 75 -5.36 1.32 6.78
C PHE A 75 -6.71 0.97 7.41
N LEU A 76 -7.62 1.93 7.45
CA LEU A 76 -8.96 1.75 8.01
C LEU A 76 -10.01 1.42 6.95
N ALA A 77 -9.80 1.87 5.71
CA ALA A 77 -10.70 1.56 4.61
C ALA A 77 -10.48 0.12 4.12
N ALA A 78 -11.56 -0.58 3.80
CA ALA A 78 -11.47 -1.91 3.20
C ALA A 78 -10.70 -1.87 1.87
N PRO A 79 -9.86 -2.88 1.56
CA PRO A 79 -9.08 -2.95 0.32
C PRO A 79 -9.96 -3.36 -0.87
N ARG A 80 -11.06 -2.67 -1.08
CA ARG A 80 -12.06 -3.02 -2.08
C ARG A 80 -12.45 -1.80 -2.85
N VAL A 81 -12.04 -1.77 -4.11
CA VAL A 81 -12.41 -0.69 -5.02
C VAL A 81 -13.11 -1.30 -6.23
N ARG A 82 -14.42 -1.13 -6.29
CA ARG A 82 -15.24 -1.49 -7.44
C ARG A 82 -16.17 -0.33 -7.74
N THR A 83 -16.13 0.16 -8.96
CA THR A 83 -16.92 1.31 -9.40
C THR A 83 -17.44 1.12 -10.82
N CYS A 84 -18.40 1.95 -11.20
CA CYS A 84 -18.94 2.00 -12.55
C CYS A 84 -18.04 2.87 -13.44
N ASN A 85 -17.69 2.41 -14.64
CA ASN A 85 -17.07 3.27 -15.64
C ASN A 85 -18.10 4.30 -16.15
N GLY A 86 -17.60 5.44 -16.63
CA GLY A 86 -18.42 6.57 -17.07
C GLY A 86 -18.88 7.51 -15.95
N TYR A 87 -18.54 7.19 -14.68
CA TYR A 87 -18.86 8.04 -13.53
C TYR A 87 -17.59 8.46 -12.79
N ASP A 88 -17.62 9.65 -12.26
CA ASP A 88 -16.57 10.12 -11.34
C ASP A 88 -16.60 9.29 -10.06
N TYR A 89 -15.42 8.94 -9.58
CA TYR A 89 -15.27 8.09 -8.42
C TYR A 89 -14.21 8.62 -7.48
N THR A 90 -14.49 8.54 -6.19
CA THR A 90 -13.53 8.92 -5.14
C THR A 90 -13.36 7.77 -4.16
N TYR A 91 -12.12 7.37 -3.94
CA TYR A 91 -11.73 6.39 -2.94
C TYR A 91 -10.79 7.03 -1.93
N ASN A 92 -11.09 6.84 -0.65
CA ASN A 92 -10.23 7.29 0.43
C ASN A 92 -9.59 6.07 1.11
N ASN A 93 -8.27 6.04 1.13
CA ASN A 93 -7.52 4.96 1.75
C ASN A 93 -7.69 4.90 3.26
N LEU A 94 -7.93 6.02 3.91
CA LEU A 94 -8.04 6.18 5.35
C LEU A 94 -6.93 5.41 6.08
N ALA A 95 -6.03 6.10 6.69
CA ALA A 95 -5.04 5.50 7.58
C ALA A 95 -5.02 6.23 8.90
N SER A 96 -4.65 5.54 9.94
CA SER A 96 -4.40 6.10 11.26
C SER A 96 -3.09 5.58 11.79
N ASP A 97 -2.46 6.39 12.62
CA ASP A 97 -1.26 6.06 13.36
C ASP A 97 -1.54 6.13 14.85
N GLN A 98 -1.00 5.18 15.61
CA GLN A 98 -1.27 5.09 17.05
C GLN A 98 -0.53 6.17 17.84
N GLU A 99 0.65 6.54 17.38
CA GLU A 99 1.50 7.58 17.93
C GLU A 99 1.14 8.97 17.43
N LEU A 100 0.13 9.07 16.54
CA LEU A 100 -0.35 10.30 15.90
C LEU A 100 0.70 10.95 14.99
N ASP A 101 1.53 10.16 14.36
CA ASP A 101 2.50 10.61 13.38
C ASP A 101 1.81 11.24 12.15
N SER A 102 2.52 12.16 11.51
CA SER A 102 2.05 12.77 10.27
C SER A 102 2.11 11.79 9.13
N LEU A 103 0.96 11.52 8.50
CA LEU A 103 0.86 10.54 7.42
C LEU A 103 0.93 11.20 6.04
N PHE A 104 1.67 10.56 5.14
CA PHE A 104 1.82 10.94 3.74
C PHE A 104 1.56 9.74 2.84
N PHE A 105 0.82 9.95 1.75
CA PHE A 105 0.41 8.88 0.84
C PHE A 105 1.02 9.09 -0.53
N ASN A 106 1.52 8.03 -1.15
CA ASN A 106 2.05 8.07 -2.50
C ASN A 106 1.68 6.80 -3.27
N TRP A 107 1.68 6.91 -4.61
CA TRP A 107 1.77 5.71 -5.43
C TRP A 107 3.10 5.01 -5.17
N ALA A 108 3.06 3.69 -5.18
CA ALA A 108 4.24 2.87 -4.92
C ALA A 108 4.39 1.78 -5.97
N VAL A 109 5.60 1.28 -6.11
CA VAL A 109 5.90 0.16 -6.98
C VAL A 109 5.38 -1.12 -6.35
N PRO A 110 4.39 -1.81 -6.96
CA PRO A 110 3.97 -3.12 -6.48
C PRO A 110 5.09 -4.13 -6.69
N ALA A 111 5.42 -4.85 -5.62
CA ALA A 111 6.49 -5.83 -5.65
C ALA A 111 5.94 -7.26 -5.87
N GLN A 112 6.73 -8.11 -6.52
CA GLN A 112 6.41 -9.53 -6.72
C GLN A 112 7.40 -10.47 -6.02
N THR A 113 8.66 -10.07 -5.95
CA THR A 113 9.73 -10.83 -5.29
C THR A 113 10.76 -9.89 -4.69
N MET A 114 11.59 -10.42 -3.82
CA MET A 114 12.75 -9.70 -3.29
C MET A 114 14.00 -10.56 -3.34
N THR A 115 15.15 -9.91 -3.38
CA THR A 115 16.46 -10.49 -3.07
C THR A 115 16.96 -9.93 -1.76
N THR A 116 17.70 -10.71 -1.00
CA THR A 116 18.18 -10.30 0.33
C THR A 116 19.63 -9.83 0.34
N SER A 117 20.39 -10.13 -0.70
CA SER A 117 21.80 -9.76 -0.79
C SER A 117 22.22 -9.46 -2.24
N PRO A 118 22.30 -8.19 -2.68
CA PRO A 118 21.80 -7.00 -1.97
C PRO A 118 20.27 -7.00 -1.86
N LEU A 119 19.75 -6.29 -0.87
CA LEU A 119 18.29 -6.15 -0.74
C LEU A 119 17.74 -5.34 -1.91
N SER A 120 16.84 -5.96 -2.67
CA SER A 120 16.10 -5.29 -3.74
C SER A 120 14.72 -5.91 -3.92
N PHE A 121 13.81 -5.11 -4.47
CA PHE A 121 12.43 -5.52 -4.76
C PHE A 121 12.19 -5.49 -6.27
N ASN A 122 11.75 -6.62 -6.82
CA ASN A 122 11.38 -6.69 -8.22
C ASN A 122 9.93 -6.24 -8.39
N SER A 123 9.71 -5.28 -9.28
CA SER A 123 8.39 -4.79 -9.65
C SER A 123 7.61 -5.83 -10.44
N ILE A 124 6.28 -5.70 -10.43
CA ILE A 124 5.45 -6.32 -11.47
C ILE A 124 5.73 -5.68 -12.83
N ASN A 125 5.42 -6.41 -13.90
CA ASN A 125 5.48 -5.89 -15.25
C ASN A 125 4.14 -5.26 -15.62
N PHE A 126 4.12 -3.93 -15.76
CA PHE A 126 2.95 -3.22 -16.24
C PHE A 126 2.77 -3.41 -17.75
N LEU A 127 1.52 -3.50 -18.19
CA LEU A 127 1.10 -3.67 -19.59
C LEU A 127 0.27 -2.46 -20.04
N GLY A 128 0.09 -2.32 -21.35
CA GLY A 128 -0.83 -1.33 -21.93
C GLY A 128 -0.45 0.13 -21.67
N GLY A 129 0.83 0.42 -21.43
CA GLY A 129 1.31 1.78 -21.16
C GLY A 129 1.07 2.27 -19.73
N TYR A 130 0.51 1.44 -18.85
CA TYR A 130 0.36 1.75 -17.44
C TYR A 130 1.70 1.67 -16.71
N THR A 131 1.80 2.41 -15.61
CA THR A 131 2.98 2.45 -14.75
C THR A 131 2.54 2.49 -13.29
N PHE A 132 3.48 2.37 -12.34
CA PHE A 132 3.14 2.41 -10.92
C PHE A 132 2.54 3.76 -10.47
N ASN A 133 2.94 4.88 -11.10
CA ASN A 133 2.42 6.22 -10.80
C ASN A 133 1.26 6.67 -11.70
N ASN A 134 0.91 5.85 -12.69
CA ASN A 134 -0.27 6.00 -13.53
C ASN A 134 -0.90 4.61 -13.78
N PRO A 135 -1.42 3.96 -12.72
CA PRO A 135 -1.80 2.55 -12.79
C PRO A 135 -3.21 2.30 -13.32
N ILE A 136 -4.05 3.33 -13.40
CA ILE A 136 -5.49 3.23 -13.74
C ILE A 136 -5.87 4.21 -14.84
N PRO A 137 -6.93 3.92 -15.60
CA PRO A 137 -7.40 4.80 -16.66
C PRO A 137 -8.16 6.03 -16.12
N GLY A 138 -8.34 7.02 -17.00
CA GLY A 138 -9.01 8.29 -16.68
C GLY A 138 -8.05 9.37 -16.19
N THR A 139 -8.59 10.48 -15.78
CA THR A 139 -7.82 11.54 -15.12
C THR A 139 -7.79 11.25 -13.62
N VAL A 140 -6.60 11.00 -13.10
CA VAL A 140 -6.39 10.60 -11.71
C VAL A 140 -5.80 11.75 -10.91
N ASN A 141 -6.45 12.12 -9.82
CA ASN A 141 -5.92 13.03 -8.82
C ASN A 141 -5.70 12.27 -7.51
N PHE A 142 -4.46 12.26 -7.02
CA PHE A 142 -4.09 11.64 -5.76
C PHE A 142 -3.70 12.70 -4.74
N ASN A 143 -4.53 12.87 -3.71
CA ASN A 143 -4.24 13.77 -2.60
C ASN A 143 -3.31 13.06 -1.60
N ASN A 144 -2.04 13.42 -1.63
CA ASN A 144 -0.98 12.82 -0.81
C ASN A 144 -1.16 13.01 0.71
N LYS A 145 -1.91 14.02 1.14
CA LYS A 145 -2.15 14.28 2.58
C LYS A 145 -3.37 13.53 3.10
N ALA A 146 -4.38 13.35 2.26
CA ALA A 146 -5.62 12.69 2.65
C ALA A 146 -5.67 11.21 2.26
N GLY A 147 -4.76 10.74 1.40
CA GLY A 147 -4.82 9.39 0.82
C GLY A 147 -6.02 9.19 -0.09
N GLN A 148 -6.58 10.28 -0.62
CA GLN A 148 -7.76 10.24 -1.45
C GLN A 148 -7.38 10.16 -2.94
N ILE A 149 -7.97 9.22 -3.64
CA ILE A 149 -7.84 9.04 -5.08
C ILE A 149 -9.17 9.42 -5.73
N THR A 150 -9.14 10.41 -6.62
CA THR A 150 -10.29 10.79 -7.43
C THR A 150 -10.00 10.42 -8.88
N VAL A 151 -10.93 9.73 -9.52
CA VAL A 151 -10.86 9.33 -10.93
C VAL A 151 -12.02 9.96 -11.68
N THR A 152 -11.73 10.70 -12.73
CA THR A 152 -12.72 11.35 -13.58
C THR A 152 -12.54 10.96 -15.04
N GLY A 153 -13.62 10.98 -15.81
CA GLY A 153 -13.59 10.74 -17.25
C GLY A 153 -13.16 9.32 -17.65
N ASN A 154 -13.31 8.33 -16.78
CA ASN A 154 -12.96 6.96 -17.10
C ASN A 154 -14.10 6.22 -17.80
N ASN A 155 -13.88 5.83 -19.05
CA ASN A 155 -14.79 4.99 -19.84
C ASN A 155 -14.22 3.58 -20.11
N THR A 156 -13.12 3.21 -19.45
CA THR A 156 -12.44 1.93 -19.66
C THR A 156 -12.88 0.93 -18.61
N GLN A 157 -13.42 -0.19 -19.06
CA GLN A 157 -13.71 -1.34 -18.19
C GLN A 157 -12.43 -2.16 -17.96
N GLY A 158 -12.29 -2.69 -16.75
CA GLY A 158 -11.18 -3.59 -16.41
C GLY A 158 -10.86 -3.63 -14.93
N SER A 159 -9.86 -4.45 -14.60
CA SER A 159 -9.30 -4.56 -13.25
C SER A 159 -7.83 -4.19 -13.32
N PHE A 160 -7.40 -3.29 -12.47
CA PHE A 160 -6.07 -2.68 -12.54
C PHE A 160 -5.33 -2.88 -11.22
N ALA A 161 -4.11 -3.40 -11.28
CA ALA A 161 -3.21 -3.45 -10.14
C ALA A 161 -2.82 -2.03 -9.74
N THR A 162 -2.95 -1.73 -8.46
CA THR A 162 -2.47 -0.48 -7.87
C THR A 162 -1.72 -0.78 -6.59
N CYS A 163 -0.70 0.00 -6.31
CA CYS A 163 0.00 -0.06 -5.04
C CYS A 163 0.21 1.35 -4.51
N MET A 164 0.03 1.51 -3.22
CA MET A 164 0.30 2.76 -2.53
C MET A 164 1.09 2.51 -1.27
N VAL A 165 1.81 3.52 -0.84
CA VAL A 165 2.54 3.55 0.41
C VAL A 165 1.96 4.63 1.31
N VAL A 166 1.88 4.34 2.60
CA VAL A 166 1.70 5.33 3.67
C VAL A 166 3.02 5.45 4.39
N GLU A 167 3.53 6.65 4.45
CA GLU A 167 4.73 7.03 5.17
C GLU A 167 4.34 7.78 6.43
N ALA A 168 4.89 7.38 7.58
CA ALA A 168 4.69 8.06 8.86
C ALA A 168 5.93 8.89 9.21
N TYR A 169 5.70 10.12 9.65
CA TYR A 169 6.74 11.09 10.00
C TYR A 169 6.52 11.64 11.40
N ARG A 170 7.56 11.55 12.24
CA ARG A 170 7.66 12.14 13.57
C ARG A 170 8.82 13.13 13.59
N ASP A 171 8.57 14.38 13.98
CA ASP A 171 9.59 15.45 14.00
C ASP A 171 10.38 15.54 12.69
N CYS A 172 9.68 15.48 11.55
CA CYS A 172 10.26 15.48 10.21
C CYS A 172 11.17 14.29 9.88
N GLN A 173 11.26 13.27 10.72
CA GLN A 173 11.96 12.03 10.45
C GLN A 173 10.95 10.95 10.04
N LYS A 174 11.24 10.21 8.97
CA LYS A 174 10.42 9.07 8.59
C LYS A 174 10.65 7.93 9.58
N VAL A 175 9.57 7.42 10.18
CA VAL A 175 9.61 6.37 11.20
C VAL A 175 9.02 5.05 10.71
N ALA A 176 8.06 5.09 9.80
CA ALA A 176 7.47 3.87 9.23
C ALA A 176 6.99 4.05 7.79
N GLU A 177 6.88 2.94 7.09
CA GLU A 177 6.17 2.79 5.82
C GLU A 177 5.34 1.52 5.83
N ILE A 178 4.12 1.59 5.29
CA ILE A 178 3.34 0.39 4.97
C ILE A 178 2.85 0.46 3.54
N TYR A 179 2.80 -0.69 2.88
CA TYR A 179 2.40 -0.82 1.49
C TYR A 179 1.07 -1.53 1.39
N ARG A 180 0.22 -0.99 0.52
CA ARG A 180 -1.09 -1.55 0.21
C ARG A 180 -1.21 -1.80 -1.27
N ASP A 181 -1.48 -3.04 -1.62
CA ASP A 181 -1.63 -3.49 -3.00
C ASP A 181 -3.05 -3.98 -3.19
N ILE A 182 -3.84 -3.28 -4.00
CA ILE A 182 -5.24 -3.58 -4.23
C ILE A 182 -5.60 -3.47 -5.72
N PRO A 183 -6.48 -4.33 -6.23
CA PRO A 183 -7.06 -4.12 -7.54
C PRO A 183 -8.15 -3.05 -7.50
N MET A 184 -8.12 -2.12 -8.43
CA MET A 184 -9.22 -1.22 -8.73
C MET A 184 -10.01 -1.76 -9.91
N ILE A 185 -11.32 -1.93 -9.73
CA ILE A 185 -12.20 -2.57 -10.72
C ILE A 185 -13.20 -1.55 -11.25
N PHE A 186 -13.13 -1.30 -12.56
CA PHE A 186 -14.08 -0.49 -13.29
C PHE A 186 -14.95 -1.41 -14.14
N GLN A 187 -16.27 -1.36 -13.93
CA GLN A 187 -17.22 -2.24 -14.61
C GLN A 187 -18.35 -1.46 -15.25
N ASN A 188 -18.98 -2.04 -16.26
CA ASN A 188 -20.22 -1.50 -16.78
C ASN A 188 -21.31 -1.70 -15.74
N CYS A 189 -22.03 -0.64 -15.40
CA CYS A 189 -23.20 -0.73 -14.57
C CYS A 189 -24.46 -0.53 -15.42
N PRO A 190 -25.54 -1.24 -15.14
CA PRO A 190 -26.79 -0.98 -15.82
C PRO A 190 -27.25 0.44 -15.50
N ASN A 191 -27.67 1.18 -16.53
CA ASN A 191 -28.32 2.46 -16.33
C ASN A 191 -29.66 2.20 -15.66
N TYR A 192 -29.76 2.54 -14.40
CA TYR A 192 -31.07 2.65 -13.76
C TYR A 192 -31.68 3.95 -14.25
N THR A 193 -32.51 3.90 -15.29
CA THR A 193 -33.42 5.01 -15.60
C THR A 193 -34.48 5.01 -14.51
N ASN A 194 -34.44 6.04 -13.65
CA ASN A 194 -35.56 6.34 -12.75
C ASN A 194 -36.79 6.76 -13.55
#